data_79d55156e0597ca9c99dd17d53e40d2d
#
_entry.id   79d55156e0597ca9c99dd17d53e40d2d
#
_cell.length_a   1.000
_cell.length_b   1.000
_cell.length_c   1.000
_cell.angle_alpha   90.00
_cell.angle_beta   90.00
_cell.angle_gamma   90.00
#
_symmetry.space_group_name_H-M   'P 1'
#
loop_
_entity.id
_entity.type
_entity.pdbx_description
1 polymer ?
#
loop_
_entity_poly.entity_id
_entity_poly.type
_entity_poly.pdbx_seq_one_letter_code
_entity_poly.pdbx_strand_id
1 'polypeptide(L)'
;IADFADGTGSIDLVWFQGIKYALKNYDCRKSYIVFGKPSVFNGKIQIAHPEIENAPEQLKAQARTTGSLFEEQPINHNLKDSELDIQPTVFKGLCPSYNTSEKMKKSGLTSSSMAKLTANMFKLLKQHPLPETLPPYIIAQHHLMSFNEAVRNIHYPSSPEALRHAQLRLKFEELFYIQLNILRYVKD
;
A
#
# COMPACT_ATOMS: atom_id res chain seq x y z
N ILE A 1 -6.44 22.39 -14.17
CA ILE A 1 -6.70 21.07 -14.78
C ILE A 1 -5.45 20.70 -15.55
N ALA A 2 -5.04 19.46 -15.46
CA ALA A 2 -4.00 18.85 -16.28
C ALA A 2 -4.56 17.59 -16.95
N ASP A 3 -4.18 17.35 -18.18
CA ASP A 3 -4.48 16.12 -18.89
C ASP A 3 -3.40 15.09 -18.57
N PHE A 4 -3.81 13.91 -18.10
CA PHE A 4 -2.93 12.79 -17.82
C PHE A 4 -3.29 11.66 -18.75
N ALA A 5 -2.34 11.26 -19.58
CA ALA A 5 -2.54 10.24 -20.60
C ALA A 5 -1.51 9.11 -20.47
N ASP A 6 -1.95 7.91 -20.76
CA ASP A 6 -1.10 6.75 -21.03
C ASP A 6 -1.43 6.20 -22.45
N GLY A 7 -0.84 5.08 -22.84
CA GLY A 7 -1.11 4.49 -24.15
C GLY A 7 -2.54 3.97 -24.34
N THR A 8 -3.39 3.96 -23.32
CA THR A 8 -4.74 3.41 -23.34
C THR A 8 -5.83 4.49 -23.33
N GLY A 9 -5.54 5.70 -22.80
CA GLY A 9 -6.52 6.77 -22.72
C GLY A 9 -6.00 8.00 -21.97
N SER A 10 -6.90 8.94 -21.70
CA SER A 10 -6.61 10.15 -20.93
C SER A 10 -7.66 10.42 -19.86
N ILE A 11 -7.24 11.11 -18.79
CA ILE A 11 -8.07 11.50 -17.67
C ILE A 11 -7.69 12.89 -17.18
N ASP A 12 -8.68 13.69 -16.82
CA ASP A 12 -8.45 15.03 -16.29
C ASP A 12 -8.05 14.99 -14.81
N LEU A 13 -6.93 15.61 -14.46
CA LEU A 13 -6.51 15.84 -13.08
C LEU A 13 -6.89 17.25 -12.66
N VAL A 14 -7.64 17.38 -11.55
CA VAL A 14 -8.23 18.67 -11.15
C VAL A 14 -7.76 19.06 -9.75
N TRP A 15 -7.25 20.28 -9.62
CA TRP A 15 -6.89 20.89 -8.33
C TRP A 15 -7.74 22.14 -8.12
N PHE A 16 -8.48 22.16 -7.02
CA PHE A 16 -9.22 23.35 -6.58
C PHE A 16 -8.37 24.26 -5.70
N GLN A 17 -7.33 23.69 -5.07
CA GLN A 17 -6.37 24.39 -4.22
C GLN A 17 -4.95 23.89 -4.51
N GLY A 18 -3.92 24.70 -4.18
CA GLY A 18 -2.53 24.27 -4.33
C GLY A 18 -2.01 24.27 -5.78
N ILE A 19 -2.64 24.99 -6.70
CA ILE A 19 -2.26 25.04 -8.13
C ILE A 19 -0.79 25.45 -8.30
N LYS A 20 -0.32 26.44 -7.52
CA LYS A 20 1.09 26.87 -7.57
C LYS A 20 2.06 25.75 -7.17
N TYR A 21 1.66 24.90 -6.23
CA TYR A 21 2.44 23.72 -5.83
C TYR A 21 2.49 22.70 -6.97
N ALA A 22 1.37 22.39 -7.58
CA ALA A 22 1.29 21.46 -8.70
C ALA A 22 2.16 21.91 -9.88
N LEU A 23 2.06 23.18 -10.28
CA LEU A 23 2.88 23.75 -11.35
C LEU A 23 4.38 23.73 -11.07
N LYS A 24 4.78 23.87 -9.81
CA LYS A 24 6.20 23.86 -9.42
C LYS A 24 6.79 22.46 -9.35
N ASN A 25 5.99 21.46 -8.96
CA ASN A 25 6.50 20.13 -8.64
C ASN A 25 6.29 19.09 -9.75
N TYR A 26 5.36 19.32 -10.67
CA TYR A 26 5.08 18.39 -11.76
C TYR A 26 5.53 18.97 -13.11
N ASP A 27 6.35 18.18 -13.80
CA ASP A 27 6.88 18.51 -15.12
C ASP A 27 6.19 17.62 -16.16
N CYS A 28 5.52 18.22 -17.14
CA CYS A 28 4.79 17.49 -18.20
C CYS A 28 5.69 16.58 -19.07
N ARG A 29 7.00 16.67 -18.92
CA ARG A 29 7.96 15.81 -19.64
C ARG A 29 8.33 14.54 -18.89
N LYS A 30 7.86 14.40 -17.65
CA LYS A 30 8.16 13.24 -16.80
C LYS A 30 6.98 12.29 -16.75
N SER A 31 7.29 11.03 -16.54
CA SER A 31 6.28 10.01 -16.29
C SER A 31 5.93 9.96 -14.81
N TYR A 32 4.65 9.87 -14.52
CA TYR A 32 4.12 9.84 -13.16
C TYR A 32 3.16 8.68 -12.98
N ILE A 33 2.97 8.29 -11.72
CA ILE A 33 1.88 7.42 -11.31
C ILE A 33 0.90 8.28 -10.56
N VAL A 34 -0.37 8.12 -10.88
CA VAL A 34 -1.45 8.92 -10.35
C VAL A 34 -2.40 8.03 -9.56
N PHE A 35 -2.69 8.43 -8.34
CA PHE A 35 -3.66 7.78 -7.47
C PHE A 35 -4.78 8.73 -7.14
N GLY A 36 -6.00 8.22 -7.14
CA GLY A 36 -7.16 8.97 -6.74
C GLY A 36 -8.45 8.25 -7.09
N LYS A 37 -9.55 8.76 -6.56
CA LYS A 37 -10.88 8.24 -6.87
C LYS A 37 -11.39 8.92 -8.14
N PRO A 38 -11.63 8.18 -9.23
CA PRO A 38 -12.20 8.76 -10.44
C PRO A 38 -13.65 9.17 -10.18
N SER A 39 -14.05 10.27 -10.77
CA SER A 39 -15.42 10.80 -10.79
C SER A 39 -15.77 11.30 -12.18
N VAL A 40 -17.06 11.29 -12.50
CA VAL A 40 -17.55 11.83 -13.77
C VAL A 40 -18.10 13.23 -13.53
N PHE A 41 -17.62 14.21 -14.27
CA PHE A 41 -18.12 15.58 -14.25
C PHE A 41 -18.25 16.10 -15.68
N ASN A 42 -19.42 16.60 -16.04
CA ASN A 42 -19.72 17.07 -17.40
C ASN A 42 -19.39 16.05 -18.51
N GLY A 43 -19.62 14.76 -18.25
CA GLY A 43 -19.34 13.68 -19.20
C GLY A 43 -17.85 13.30 -19.34
N LYS A 44 -16.94 13.93 -18.59
CA LYS A 44 -15.53 13.59 -18.56
C LYS A 44 -15.15 12.89 -17.26
N ILE A 45 -14.25 11.92 -17.37
CA ILE A 45 -13.68 11.25 -16.19
C ILE A 45 -12.56 12.13 -15.66
N GLN A 46 -12.60 12.41 -14.35
CA GLN A 46 -11.59 13.23 -13.68
C GLN A 46 -11.21 12.67 -12.32
N ILE A 47 -10.01 13.02 -11.84
CA ILE A 47 -9.56 12.78 -10.47
C ILE A 47 -9.33 14.14 -9.81
N ALA A 48 -10.07 14.40 -8.72
CA ALA A 48 -9.91 15.60 -7.93
C ALA A 48 -8.82 15.40 -6.86
N HIS A 49 -7.87 16.35 -6.78
CA HIS A 49 -6.74 16.30 -5.85
C HIS A 49 -5.98 14.97 -5.88
N PRO A 50 -5.46 14.54 -7.04
CA PRO A 50 -4.74 13.28 -7.17
C PRO A 50 -3.48 13.28 -6.30
N GLU A 51 -3.11 12.09 -5.80
CA GLU A 51 -1.77 11.84 -5.29
C GLU A 51 -0.90 11.43 -6.48
N ILE A 52 0.26 12.08 -6.64
CA ILE A 52 1.12 11.89 -7.79
C ILE A 52 2.53 11.53 -7.31
N GLU A 53 3.07 10.45 -7.83
CA GLU A 53 4.44 9.99 -7.58
C GLU A 53 5.23 9.90 -8.89
N ASN A 54 6.55 10.13 -8.83
CA ASN A 54 7.39 9.94 -9.99
C ASN A 54 7.42 8.45 -10.38
N ALA A 55 7.22 8.15 -11.65
CA ALA A 55 7.36 6.81 -12.16
C ALA A 55 8.84 6.37 -12.06
N PRO A 56 9.14 5.19 -11.50
CA PRO A 56 10.50 4.66 -11.48
C PRO A 56 11.00 4.38 -12.89
N GLU A 57 12.33 4.37 -13.04
CA GLU A 57 12.97 4.24 -14.36
C GLU A 57 12.66 2.93 -15.10
N GLN A 58 12.38 1.88 -14.34
CA GLN A 58 12.01 0.58 -14.89
C GLN A 58 10.71 0.59 -15.71
N LEU A 59 9.74 1.45 -15.35
CA LEU A 59 8.53 1.63 -16.16
C LEU A 59 8.74 2.52 -17.38
N LYS A 60 9.68 3.44 -17.32
CA LYS A 60 10.00 4.28 -18.47
C LYS A 60 10.52 3.45 -19.66
N ALA A 61 11.18 2.31 -19.36
CA ALA A 61 11.66 1.36 -20.36
C ALA A 61 10.52 0.52 -20.97
N GLN A 62 9.54 0.11 -20.16
CA GLN A 62 8.41 -0.73 -20.60
C GLN A 62 7.34 0.07 -21.37
N ALA A 63 7.08 1.32 -21.01
CA ALA A 63 6.13 2.18 -21.71
C ALA A 63 6.55 2.50 -23.17
N ARG A 64 7.81 2.24 -23.53
CA ARG A 64 8.32 2.41 -24.90
C ARG A 64 8.16 1.18 -25.77
N THR A 65 7.76 0.02 -25.21
CA THR A 65 7.88 -1.25 -25.94
C THR A 65 6.58 -2.04 -26.11
N THR A 66 5.50 -1.85 -25.31
CA THR A 66 4.28 -2.66 -25.53
C THR A 66 3.03 -2.06 -24.87
N GLY A 67 1.94 -2.07 -25.61
CA GLY A 67 0.58 -1.75 -25.12
C GLY A 67 -0.12 -2.91 -24.39
N SER A 68 0.57 -3.61 -23.48
CA SER A 68 -0.08 -4.62 -22.63
C SER A 68 0.60 -4.69 -21.25
N LEU A 69 -0.12 -4.24 -20.23
CA LEU A 69 0.33 -4.20 -18.82
C LEU A 69 -0.03 -5.48 -18.03
N PHE A 70 -0.56 -6.53 -18.68
CA PHE A 70 -1.01 -7.75 -18.03
C PHE A 70 -0.44 -9.01 -18.69
N GLU A 71 0.89 -9.14 -18.73
CA GLU A 71 1.50 -10.47 -18.86
C GLU A 71 2.04 -10.89 -17.49
N GLU A 72 1.46 -11.93 -16.93
CA GLU A 72 1.93 -12.63 -15.74
C GLU A 72 3.31 -13.22 -16.02
N GLN A 73 4.36 -12.57 -15.53
CA GLN A 73 5.68 -13.20 -15.52
C GLN A 73 5.78 -14.16 -14.33
N PRO A 74 6.32 -15.36 -14.53
CA PRO A 74 6.49 -16.34 -13.47
C PRO A 74 7.46 -15.82 -12.41
N ILE A 75 6.99 -15.83 -11.16
CA ILE A 75 7.74 -15.40 -9.99
C ILE A 75 8.94 -16.34 -9.79
N ASN A 76 10.12 -15.83 -10.00
CA ASN A 76 11.36 -16.57 -9.79
C ASN A 76 11.65 -16.68 -8.28
N HIS A 77 11.49 -17.86 -7.71
CA HIS A 77 11.60 -18.18 -6.28
C HIS A 77 13.02 -18.21 -5.71
N ASN A 78 14.01 -17.59 -6.36
CA ASN A 78 15.38 -17.54 -5.88
C ASN A 78 15.80 -16.14 -5.43
N LEU A 79 15.19 -15.61 -4.37
CA LEU A 79 15.71 -14.46 -3.65
C LEU A 79 16.28 -14.92 -2.31
N LYS A 80 17.61 -15.02 -2.26
CA LYS A 80 18.39 -15.12 -1.03
C LYS A 80 18.06 -13.93 -0.12
N ASP A 81 18.02 -14.19 1.20
CA ASP A 81 17.75 -13.27 2.32
C ASP A 81 18.73 -12.10 2.46
N SER A 82 19.09 -11.43 1.37
CA SER A 82 19.96 -10.26 1.41
C SER A 82 19.15 -9.00 1.10
N GLU A 83 18.97 -8.18 2.13
CA GLU A 83 18.58 -6.76 2.07
C GLU A 83 17.26 -6.47 1.36
N LEU A 84 16.15 -6.79 2.01
CA LEU A 84 14.85 -6.20 1.69
C LEU A 84 14.90 -4.70 2.00
N ASP A 85 15.38 -3.93 1.07
CA ASP A 85 15.18 -2.50 1.04
C ASP A 85 13.67 -2.26 0.86
N ILE A 86 12.98 -2.01 1.99
CA ILE A 86 11.55 -1.73 2.00
C ILE A 86 11.39 -0.32 1.43
N GLN A 87 11.45 -0.23 0.12
CA GLN A 87 11.02 0.96 -0.60
C GLN A 87 9.50 0.90 -0.71
N PRO A 88 8.76 1.87 -0.20
CA PRO A 88 7.33 1.98 -0.45
C PRO A 88 7.12 2.46 -1.88
N THR A 89 7.39 1.60 -2.84
CA THR A 89 7.13 1.88 -4.23
C THR A 89 5.93 1.05 -4.67
N VAL A 90 5.00 1.68 -5.30
CA VAL A 90 3.78 1.15 -5.93
C VAL A 90 4.05 -0.07 -6.84
N PHE A 91 5.29 -0.31 -7.18
CA PHE A 91 5.74 -1.30 -8.16
C PHE A 91 5.95 -2.71 -7.66
N LYS A 92 5.88 -2.95 -6.36
CA LYS A 92 6.01 -4.31 -5.82
C LYS A 92 4.65 -5.00 -5.59
N GLY A 93 3.60 -4.58 -6.31
CA GLY A 93 2.28 -5.17 -6.23
C GLY A 93 1.33 -4.39 -5.30
N LEU A 94 0.84 -5.02 -4.23
CA LEU A 94 -0.14 -4.43 -3.31
C LEU A 94 0.52 -3.38 -2.40
N CYS A 95 -0.03 -2.16 -2.39
CA CYS A 95 0.40 -1.07 -1.53
C CYS A 95 -0.67 -0.72 -0.51
N PRO A 96 -0.29 -0.35 0.72
CA PRO A 96 -1.25 0.10 1.72
C PRO A 96 -1.84 1.46 1.34
N SER A 97 -3.16 1.56 1.40
CA SER A 97 -3.88 2.84 1.31
C SER A 97 -4.35 3.23 2.70
N TYR A 98 -3.79 4.31 3.23
CA TYR A 98 -4.15 4.83 4.55
C TYR A 98 -5.25 5.88 4.42
N ASN A 99 -6.27 5.77 5.26
CA ASN A 99 -7.31 6.80 5.34
C ASN A 99 -6.70 8.09 5.90
N THR A 100 -6.81 9.16 5.16
CA THR A 100 -6.33 10.48 5.55
C THR A 100 -7.46 11.49 5.47
N SER A 101 -7.63 12.28 6.55
CA SER A 101 -8.57 13.40 6.54
C SER A 101 -8.01 14.58 5.75
N GLU A 102 -8.87 15.48 5.29
CA GLU A 102 -8.44 16.70 4.61
C GLU A 102 -7.48 17.57 5.48
N LYS A 103 -7.68 17.55 6.81
CA LYS A 103 -6.77 18.22 7.74
C LYS A 103 -5.38 17.59 7.74
N MET A 104 -5.30 16.26 7.71
CA MET A 104 -4.03 15.53 7.62
C MET A 104 -3.31 15.82 6.30
N LYS A 105 -4.03 15.79 5.18
CA LYS A 105 -3.47 16.11 3.86
C LYS A 105 -2.91 17.51 3.80
N LYS A 106 -3.61 18.51 4.36
CA LYS A 106 -3.14 19.90 4.48
C LYS A 106 -1.85 20.03 5.30
N SER A 107 -1.65 19.14 6.28
CA SER A 107 -0.43 19.08 7.10
C SER A 107 0.68 18.21 6.47
N GLY A 108 0.51 17.76 5.23
CA GLY A 108 1.49 16.91 4.52
C GLY A 108 1.44 15.42 4.88
N LEU A 109 0.45 14.99 5.69
CA LEU A 109 0.24 13.59 6.03
C LEU A 109 -0.67 12.93 5.00
N THR A 110 -0.08 12.56 3.88
CA THR A 110 -0.74 11.78 2.81
C THR A 110 -0.59 10.28 3.06
N SER A 111 -1.31 9.45 2.31
CA SER A 111 -1.15 7.99 2.35
C SER A 111 0.29 7.58 2.06
N SER A 112 0.95 8.22 1.11
CA SER A 112 2.36 7.98 0.77
C SER A 112 3.31 8.35 1.93
N SER A 113 3.06 9.48 2.62
CA SER A 113 3.84 9.86 3.81
C SER A 113 3.68 8.83 4.93
N MET A 114 2.46 8.34 5.16
CA MET A 114 2.18 7.29 6.14
C MET A 114 2.89 5.98 5.78
N ALA A 115 2.88 5.59 4.50
CA ALA A 115 3.61 4.42 4.02
C ALA A 115 5.13 4.54 4.30
N LYS A 116 5.74 5.69 4.05
CA LYS A 116 7.16 5.92 4.37
C LYS A 116 7.46 5.80 5.87
N LEU A 117 6.59 6.36 6.71
CA LEU A 117 6.72 6.23 8.18
C LEU A 117 6.64 4.77 8.62
N THR A 118 5.66 4.03 8.10
CA THR A 118 5.48 2.60 8.40
C THR A 118 6.68 1.78 7.91
N ALA A 119 7.22 2.06 6.73
CA ALA A 119 8.42 1.41 6.23
C ALA A 119 9.64 1.63 7.15
N ASN A 120 9.83 2.86 7.65
CA ASN A 120 10.89 3.16 8.60
C ASN A 120 10.69 2.45 9.95
N MET A 121 9.44 2.37 10.43
CA MET A 121 9.09 1.60 11.61
C MET A 121 9.51 0.13 11.46
N PHE A 122 9.22 -0.50 10.32
CA PHE A 122 9.61 -1.89 10.08
C PHE A 122 11.14 -2.11 10.02
N LYS A 123 11.92 -1.10 9.63
CA LYS A 123 13.39 -1.17 9.73
C LYS A 123 13.84 -1.28 11.18
N LEU A 124 13.20 -0.53 12.09
CA LEU A 124 13.49 -0.62 13.53
C LEU A 124 13.01 -1.94 14.13
N LEU A 125 11.86 -2.45 13.73
CA LEU A 125 11.31 -3.72 14.20
C LEU A 125 12.13 -4.95 13.79
N LYS A 126 13.03 -4.83 12.81
CA LYS A 126 13.99 -5.91 12.52
C LYS A 126 14.93 -6.18 13.70
N GLN A 127 15.30 -5.15 14.46
CA GLN A 127 16.18 -5.26 15.63
C GLN A 127 15.41 -5.60 16.90
N HIS A 128 14.14 -5.22 16.98
CA HIS A 128 13.26 -5.39 18.13
C HIS A 128 11.93 -6.00 17.67
N PRO A 129 11.88 -7.32 17.40
CA PRO A 129 10.66 -7.95 16.92
C PRO A 129 9.53 -7.83 17.94
N LEU A 130 8.29 -7.70 17.45
CA LEU A 130 7.12 -7.70 18.30
C LEU A 130 6.96 -9.06 18.98
N PRO A 131 6.62 -9.09 20.27
CA PRO A 131 6.36 -10.36 20.96
C PRO A 131 5.12 -11.04 20.37
N GLU A 132 5.17 -12.39 20.36
CA GLU A 132 3.99 -13.17 19.95
C GLU A 132 2.89 -13.05 21.02
N THR A 133 1.67 -12.87 20.57
CA THR A 133 0.51 -12.61 21.42
C THR A 133 -0.35 -13.85 21.66
N LEU A 134 -0.34 -14.81 20.74
CA LEU A 134 -1.09 -16.06 20.87
C LEU A 134 -0.20 -17.19 21.38
N PRO A 135 -0.75 -18.12 22.16
CA PRO A 135 -0.04 -19.34 22.56
C PRO A 135 0.44 -20.16 21.36
N PRO A 136 1.65 -20.74 21.41
CA PRO A 136 2.22 -21.48 20.28
C PRO A 136 1.34 -22.64 19.78
N TYR A 137 0.62 -23.32 20.67
CA TYR A 137 -0.27 -24.43 20.29
C TYR A 137 -1.46 -23.96 19.44
N ILE A 138 -1.98 -22.75 19.68
CA ILE A 138 -3.07 -22.16 18.87
C ILE A 138 -2.56 -21.84 17.47
N ILE A 139 -1.37 -21.24 17.39
CA ILE A 139 -0.73 -20.91 16.11
C ILE A 139 -0.53 -22.17 15.28
N ALA A 140 0.00 -23.22 15.90
CA ALA A 140 0.24 -24.51 15.23
C ALA A 140 -1.07 -25.19 14.80
N GLN A 141 -2.07 -25.25 15.68
CA GLN A 141 -3.36 -25.91 15.43
C GLN A 141 -4.13 -25.26 14.27
N HIS A 142 -4.07 -23.94 14.15
CA HIS A 142 -4.81 -23.18 13.14
C HIS A 142 -3.94 -22.73 11.96
N HIS A 143 -2.70 -23.20 11.87
CA HIS A 143 -1.74 -22.86 10.83
C HIS A 143 -1.63 -21.34 10.60
N LEU A 144 -1.60 -20.57 11.71
CA LEU A 144 -1.56 -19.13 11.65
C LEU A 144 -0.13 -18.63 11.39
N MET A 145 -0.05 -17.53 10.66
CA MET A 145 1.17 -16.76 10.49
C MET A 145 1.63 -16.17 11.82
N SER A 146 2.92 -15.97 12.05
CA SER A 146 3.43 -15.28 13.23
C SER A 146 2.95 -13.83 13.29
N PHE A 147 2.89 -13.24 14.49
CA PHE A 147 2.42 -11.87 14.65
C PHE A 147 3.28 -10.86 13.87
N ASN A 148 4.60 -10.99 13.94
CA ASN A 148 5.52 -10.12 13.19
C ASN A 148 5.31 -10.19 11.68
N GLU A 149 5.17 -11.39 11.13
CA GLU A 149 4.90 -11.59 9.72
C GLU A 149 3.53 -11.03 9.31
N ALA A 150 2.52 -11.22 10.16
CA ALA A 150 1.17 -10.72 9.90
C ALA A 150 1.15 -9.18 9.86
N VAL A 151 1.75 -8.52 10.85
CA VAL A 151 1.84 -7.06 10.90
C VAL A 151 2.64 -6.51 9.72
N ARG A 152 3.68 -7.20 9.29
CA ARG A 152 4.43 -6.81 8.09
C ARG A 152 3.61 -6.98 6.81
N ASN A 153 3.00 -8.17 6.63
CA ASN A 153 2.28 -8.48 5.40
C ASN A 153 0.94 -7.76 5.26
N ILE A 154 0.34 -7.23 6.33
CA ILE A 154 -0.85 -6.37 6.22
C ILE A 154 -0.50 -5.01 5.60
N HIS A 155 0.73 -4.54 5.75
CA HIS A 155 1.21 -3.27 5.21
C HIS A 155 1.99 -3.44 3.90
N TYR A 156 2.85 -4.46 3.83
CA TYR A 156 3.73 -4.74 2.69
C TYR A 156 3.68 -6.22 2.34
N PRO A 157 2.57 -6.68 1.75
CA PRO A 157 2.40 -8.08 1.42
C PRO A 157 3.38 -8.51 0.34
N SER A 158 3.99 -9.67 0.52
CA SER A 158 4.85 -10.31 -0.47
C SER A 158 4.05 -10.93 -1.63
N SER A 159 2.79 -11.28 -1.36
CA SER A 159 1.84 -11.82 -2.34
C SER A 159 0.40 -11.57 -1.87
N PRO A 160 -0.61 -11.68 -2.76
CA PRO A 160 -2.01 -11.63 -2.37
C PRO A 160 -2.40 -12.70 -1.35
N GLU A 161 -1.74 -13.86 -1.39
CA GLU A 161 -1.93 -14.94 -0.46
C GLU A 161 -1.37 -14.61 0.93
N ALA A 162 -0.15 -14.04 0.98
CA ALA A 162 0.44 -13.55 2.22
C ALA A 162 -0.44 -12.48 2.90
N LEU A 163 -1.07 -11.61 2.11
CA LEU A 163 -2.04 -10.63 2.61
C LEU A 163 -3.25 -11.33 3.25
N ARG A 164 -3.81 -12.35 2.60
CA ARG A 164 -4.95 -13.10 3.15
C ARG A 164 -4.61 -13.80 4.47
N HIS A 165 -3.43 -14.43 4.55
CA HIS A 165 -2.96 -15.06 5.78
C HIS A 165 -2.73 -14.05 6.91
N ALA A 166 -2.16 -12.87 6.59
CA ALA A 166 -2.01 -11.79 7.55
C ALA A 166 -3.37 -11.28 8.07
N GLN A 167 -4.34 -11.08 7.17
CA GLN A 167 -5.70 -10.69 7.55
C GLN A 167 -6.38 -11.76 8.41
N LEU A 168 -6.24 -13.03 8.07
CA LEU A 168 -6.77 -14.14 8.86
C LEU A 168 -6.17 -14.14 10.27
N ARG A 169 -4.83 -14.02 10.37
CA ARG A 169 -4.11 -13.98 11.65
C ARG A 169 -4.61 -12.88 12.57
N LEU A 170 -4.70 -11.65 12.04
CA LEU A 170 -5.11 -10.48 12.83
C LEU A 170 -6.58 -10.55 13.23
N LYS A 171 -7.49 -10.98 12.34
CA LYS A 171 -8.90 -11.18 12.64
C LYS A 171 -9.11 -12.29 13.67
N PHE A 172 -8.36 -13.41 13.55
CA PHE A 172 -8.41 -14.50 14.50
C PHE A 172 -8.05 -14.02 15.91
N GLU A 173 -6.96 -13.29 16.02
CA GLU A 173 -6.51 -12.75 17.30
C GLU A 173 -7.54 -11.82 17.94
N GLU A 174 -8.09 -10.88 17.18
CA GLU A 174 -9.12 -9.95 17.66
C GLU A 174 -10.33 -10.73 18.21
N LEU A 175 -10.87 -11.67 17.43
CA LEU A 175 -12.00 -12.49 17.83
C LEU A 175 -11.67 -13.41 19.01
N PHE A 176 -10.47 -13.96 19.06
CA PHE A 176 -10.03 -14.79 20.18
C PHE A 176 -10.03 -14.05 21.50
N TYR A 177 -9.49 -12.84 21.54
CA TYR A 177 -9.48 -12.02 22.76
C TYR A 177 -10.86 -11.51 23.13
N ILE A 178 -11.72 -11.18 22.16
CA ILE A 178 -13.12 -10.83 22.44
C ILE A 178 -13.82 -12.01 23.09
N GLN A 179 -13.71 -13.22 22.55
CA GLN A 179 -14.32 -14.43 23.12
C GLN A 179 -13.77 -14.75 24.51
N LEU A 180 -12.47 -14.61 24.69
CA LEU A 180 -11.83 -14.83 25.99
C LEU A 180 -12.37 -13.87 27.06
N ASN A 181 -12.56 -12.60 26.71
CA ASN A 181 -13.14 -11.61 27.59
C ASN A 181 -14.60 -11.93 27.93
N ILE A 182 -15.41 -12.33 26.95
CA ILE A 182 -16.81 -12.75 27.19
C ILE A 182 -16.87 -13.94 28.15
N LEU A 183 -16.05 -14.97 27.92
CA LEU A 183 -15.98 -16.16 28.77
C LEU A 183 -15.56 -15.82 30.21
N ARG A 184 -14.70 -14.85 30.39
CA ARG A 184 -14.29 -14.35 31.69
C ARG A 184 -15.46 -13.69 32.41
N TYR A 185 -16.21 -12.83 31.75
CA TYR A 185 -17.41 -12.18 32.32
C TYR A 185 -18.54 -13.15 32.66
N VAL A 186 -18.66 -14.26 31.96
CA VAL A 186 -19.70 -15.28 32.25
C VAL A 186 -19.32 -16.15 33.43
N LYS A 187 -18.02 -16.25 33.76
CA LYS A 187 -17.52 -17.11 34.85
C LYS A 187 -17.39 -16.42 36.17
N ASP A 188 -17.35 -15.08 36.21
CA ASP A 188 -17.39 -14.24 37.42
C ASP A 188 -18.85 -13.94 37.79
#